data_b52c0e3c645a5f541dd54eba157e8e12
#
_entry.id   b52c0e3c645a5f541dd54eba157e8e12
#
_cell.length_a   1.000
_cell.length_b   1.000
_cell.length_c   1.000
_cell.angle_alpha   90.00
_cell.angle_beta   90.00
_cell.angle_gamma   90.00
#
_symmetry.space_group_name_H-M   'P 1'
#
loop_
_entity.id
_entity.type
_entity.pdbx_description
1 polymer ?
#
loop_
_entity_poly.entity_id
_entity_poly.type
_entity_poly.pdbx_seq_one_letter_code
_entity_poly.pdbx_strand_id
1 'polypeptide(L)'
;MDAKKFVGNWNALRGELLDTFMAADGGSAVAAKVRGLGLSPEQLEGVRGVLDLALRDTMYALLLGLDGAASIGDSQEQFTIAGEDGVVIEDIESEAWECFHGDAGVCG
;
A
#
# COMPACT_ATOMS: atom_id res chain seq x y z
N MET A 1 18.57 2.90 5.18
CA MET A 1 17.40 3.02 4.29
C MET A 1 16.85 4.42 4.35
N ASP A 2 16.63 5.05 3.21
CA ASP A 2 16.01 6.37 3.16
C ASP A 2 14.49 6.24 2.93
N ALA A 3 13.79 7.37 2.99
CA ALA A 3 12.34 7.40 2.83
C ALA A 3 11.88 6.92 1.44
N LYS A 4 12.62 7.27 0.39
CA LYS A 4 12.28 6.87 -0.97
C LYS A 4 12.29 5.35 -1.11
N LYS A 5 13.31 4.69 -0.56
CA LYS A 5 13.41 3.24 -0.60
C LYS A 5 12.36 2.59 0.29
N PHE A 6 12.13 3.15 1.47
CA PHE A 6 11.11 2.66 2.41
C PHE A 6 9.73 2.67 1.75
N VAL A 7 9.33 3.81 1.20
CA VAL A 7 8.03 3.97 0.52
C VAL A 7 7.96 3.10 -0.74
N GLY A 8 9.05 3.03 -1.49
CA GLY A 8 9.12 2.16 -2.67
C GLY A 8 8.88 0.69 -2.35
N ASN A 9 9.37 0.22 -1.19
CA ASN A 9 9.11 -1.13 -0.72
C ASN A 9 7.62 -1.35 -0.43
N TRP A 10 6.93 -0.36 0.11
CA TRP A 10 5.48 -0.42 0.30
C TRP A 10 4.75 -0.53 -1.03
N ASN A 11 5.19 0.23 -2.03
CA ASN A 11 4.58 0.15 -3.35
C ASN A 11 4.81 -1.21 -4.00
N ALA A 12 5.98 -1.80 -3.83
CA ALA A 12 6.26 -3.16 -4.30
C ALA A 12 5.34 -4.18 -3.61
N LEU A 13 5.16 -4.04 -2.28
CA LEU A 13 4.23 -4.89 -1.53
C LEU A 13 2.80 -4.74 -2.04
N ARG A 14 2.39 -3.53 -2.40
CA ARG A 14 1.07 -3.29 -2.99
C ARG A 14 0.84 -4.17 -4.22
N GLY A 15 1.80 -4.20 -5.13
CA GLY A 15 1.71 -5.04 -6.33
C GLY A 15 1.65 -6.53 -6.00
N GLU A 16 2.47 -6.98 -5.05
CA GLU A 16 2.46 -8.37 -4.60
C GLU A 16 1.12 -8.75 -3.97
N LEU A 17 0.56 -7.89 -3.13
CA LEU A 17 -0.73 -8.14 -2.49
C LEU A 17 -1.86 -8.16 -3.52
N LEU A 18 -1.83 -7.25 -4.48
CA LEU A 18 -2.84 -7.24 -5.53
C LEU A 18 -2.85 -8.56 -6.32
N ASP A 19 -1.68 -9.05 -6.70
CA ASP A 19 -1.55 -10.32 -7.38
C ASP A 19 -2.06 -11.48 -6.52
N THR A 20 -1.74 -11.45 -5.23
CA THR A 20 -2.22 -12.45 -4.25
C THR A 20 -3.74 -12.43 -4.15
N PHE A 21 -4.36 -11.26 -4.08
CA PHE A 21 -5.81 -11.11 -3.94
C PHE A 21 -6.56 -11.50 -5.21
N MET A 22 -5.91 -11.43 -6.35
CA MET A 22 -6.52 -11.78 -7.64
C MET A 22 -6.13 -13.17 -8.13
N ALA A 23 -5.38 -13.94 -7.34
CA ALA A 23 -4.87 -15.25 -7.77
C ALA A 23 -6.00 -16.22 -8.10
N ALA A 24 -5.87 -16.88 -9.25
CA ALA A 24 -6.88 -17.79 -9.76
C ALA A 24 -7.07 -19.03 -8.88
N ASP A 25 -6.02 -19.43 -8.15
CA ASP A 25 -6.04 -20.60 -7.28
C ASP A 25 -6.73 -20.34 -5.93
N GLY A 26 -7.08 -19.08 -5.63
CA GLY A 26 -7.76 -18.74 -4.40
C GLY A 26 -6.89 -18.90 -3.15
N GLY A 27 -5.57 -18.67 -3.27
CA GLY A 27 -4.61 -18.92 -2.20
C GLY A 27 -4.75 -18.03 -0.97
N SER A 28 -5.47 -16.91 -1.04
CA SER A 28 -5.75 -16.04 0.09
C SER A 28 -7.25 -15.98 0.34
N ALA A 29 -7.65 -15.50 1.53
CA ALA A 29 -9.07 -15.33 1.84
C ALA A 29 -9.74 -14.35 0.86
N VAL A 30 -9.04 -13.27 0.47
CA VAL A 30 -9.57 -12.32 -0.50
C VAL A 30 -9.74 -12.99 -1.87
N ALA A 31 -8.73 -13.71 -2.33
CA ALA A 31 -8.79 -14.41 -3.62
C ALA A 31 -9.94 -15.44 -3.64
N ALA A 32 -10.10 -16.20 -2.56
CA ALA A 32 -11.18 -17.16 -2.44
C ALA A 32 -12.55 -16.48 -2.52
N LYS A 33 -12.70 -15.33 -1.85
CA LYS A 33 -13.95 -14.57 -1.86
C LYS A 33 -14.26 -14.04 -3.25
N VAL A 34 -13.26 -13.47 -3.92
CA VAL A 34 -13.41 -12.95 -5.28
C VAL A 34 -13.84 -14.07 -6.24
N ARG A 35 -13.19 -15.23 -6.16
CA ARG A 35 -13.52 -16.37 -7.01
C ARG A 35 -14.94 -16.88 -6.74
N GLY A 36 -15.37 -16.86 -5.48
CA GLY A 36 -16.70 -17.28 -5.07
C GLY A 36 -17.84 -16.41 -5.61
N LEU A 37 -17.53 -15.22 -6.09
CA LEU A 37 -18.54 -14.30 -6.64
C LEU A 37 -18.96 -14.68 -8.07
N GLY A 38 -18.20 -15.52 -8.76
CA GLY A 38 -18.56 -15.96 -10.11
C GLY A 38 -18.56 -14.84 -11.15
N LEU A 39 -17.61 -13.92 -11.06
CA LEU A 39 -17.56 -12.72 -11.90
C LEU A 39 -17.04 -13.03 -13.32
N SER A 40 -17.51 -12.22 -14.30
CA SER A 40 -16.99 -12.25 -15.66
C SER A 40 -15.55 -11.69 -15.69
N PRO A 41 -14.79 -11.93 -16.78
CA PRO A 41 -13.45 -11.33 -16.91
C PRO A 41 -13.46 -9.81 -16.81
N GLU A 42 -14.47 -9.12 -17.36
CA GLU A 42 -14.59 -7.66 -17.25
C GLU A 42 -14.83 -7.22 -15.81
N GLN A 43 -15.69 -7.95 -15.09
CA GLN A 43 -15.98 -7.67 -13.70
C GLN A 43 -14.76 -7.93 -12.81
N LEU A 44 -13.99 -8.98 -13.10
CA LEU A 44 -12.73 -9.25 -12.40
C LEU A 44 -11.74 -8.12 -12.59
N GLU A 45 -11.64 -7.56 -13.78
CA GLU A 45 -10.77 -6.42 -14.04
C GLU A 45 -11.22 -5.19 -13.24
N GLY A 46 -12.52 -4.98 -13.12
CA GLY A 46 -13.09 -3.92 -12.29
C GLY A 46 -12.74 -4.11 -10.81
N VAL A 47 -12.85 -5.32 -10.31
CA VAL A 47 -12.47 -5.66 -8.92
C VAL A 47 -10.99 -5.43 -8.69
N ARG A 48 -10.14 -5.83 -9.65
CA ARG A 48 -8.70 -5.58 -9.58
C ARG A 48 -8.43 -4.08 -9.41
N GLY A 49 -9.09 -3.24 -10.20
CA GLY A 49 -8.96 -1.79 -10.11
C GLY A 49 -9.35 -1.24 -8.74
N VAL A 50 -10.47 -1.71 -8.19
CA VAL A 50 -10.93 -1.29 -6.86
C VAL A 50 -9.93 -1.72 -5.78
N LEU A 51 -9.46 -2.95 -5.83
CA LEU A 51 -8.49 -3.45 -4.84
C LEU A 51 -7.16 -2.69 -4.94
N ASP A 52 -6.71 -2.37 -6.14
CA ASP A 52 -5.49 -1.59 -6.33
C ASP A 52 -5.61 -0.20 -5.68
N LEU A 53 -6.73 0.50 -5.93
CA LEU A 53 -6.99 1.80 -5.32
C LEU A 53 -7.15 1.71 -3.81
N ALA A 54 -7.83 0.66 -3.32
CA ALA A 54 -7.99 0.45 -1.88
C ALA A 54 -6.64 0.23 -1.20
N LEU A 55 -5.75 -0.55 -1.81
CA LEU A 55 -4.40 -0.76 -1.30
C LEU A 55 -3.61 0.55 -1.29
N ARG A 56 -3.68 1.31 -2.39
CA ARG A 56 -3.01 2.61 -2.48
C ARG A 56 -3.45 3.55 -1.36
N ASP A 57 -4.75 3.73 -1.21
CA ASP A 57 -5.30 4.68 -0.25
C ASP A 57 -5.01 4.23 1.19
N THR A 58 -5.11 2.93 1.45
CA THR A 58 -4.81 2.37 2.78
C THR A 58 -3.34 2.54 3.13
N MET A 59 -2.44 2.20 2.22
CA MET A 59 -1.00 2.32 2.45
C MET A 59 -0.58 3.77 2.64
N TYR A 60 -1.15 4.68 1.84
CA TYR A 60 -0.87 6.10 1.98
C TYR A 60 -1.32 6.60 3.36
N ALA A 61 -2.52 6.26 3.78
CA ALA A 61 -3.04 6.64 5.10
C ALA A 61 -2.15 6.12 6.23
N LEU A 62 -1.69 4.87 6.13
CA LEU A 62 -0.81 4.27 7.14
C LEU A 62 0.55 4.96 7.18
N LEU A 63 1.13 5.26 6.02
CA LEU A 63 2.41 5.96 5.94
C LEU A 63 2.33 7.35 6.55
N LEU A 64 1.24 8.08 6.30
CA LEU A 64 1.00 9.39 6.93
C LEU A 64 0.89 9.24 8.44
N GLY A 65 0.18 8.23 8.93
CA GLY A 65 0.05 7.97 10.35
C GLY A 65 1.37 7.65 11.03
N LEU A 66 2.20 6.86 10.37
CA LEU A 66 3.53 6.51 10.88
C LEU A 66 4.47 7.71 10.91
N ASP A 67 4.27 8.68 10.02
CA ASP A 67 5.09 9.90 9.95
C ASP A 67 4.51 11.04 10.81
N GLY A 68 3.41 10.81 11.50
CA GLY A 68 2.78 11.79 12.38
C GLY A 68 1.92 12.83 11.67
N ALA A 69 1.70 12.70 10.36
CA ALA A 69 0.93 13.66 9.57
C ALA A 69 -0.58 13.39 9.61
N ALA A 70 -1.00 12.21 10.07
CA ALA A 70 -2.40 11.83 10.19
C ALA A 70 -2.56 10.86 11.36
N SER A 71 -3.81 10.62 11.75
CA SER A 71 -4.11 9.67 12.84
C SER A 71 -4.33 8.27 12.31
N ILE A 72 -3.84 7.28 13.05
CA ILE A 72 -4.17 5.89 12.84
C ILE A 72 -5.20 5.51 13.91
N GLY A 73 -6.49 5.56 13.54
CA GLY A 73 -7.56 5.30 14.48
C GLY A 73 -7.83 6.48 15.42
N ASP A 74 -8.25 6.18 16.65
CA ASP A 74 -8.74 7.18 17.59
C ASP A 74 -7.64 7.86 18.42
N SER A 75 -6.47 7.25 18.52
CA SER A 75 -5.36 7.79 19.31
C SER A 75 -4.12 7.89 18.45
N GLN A 76 -3.48 9.05 18.48
CA GLN A 76 -2.27 9.28 17.71
C GLN A 76 -1.13 9.66 18.64
N GLU A 77 -0.05 8.89 18.56
CA GLU A 77 1.23 9.24 19.17
C GLU A 77 2.22 9.61 18.07
N GLN A 78 3.30 10.25 18.45
CA GLN A 78 4.39 10.52 17.54
C GLN A 78 5.27 9.27 17.41
N PHE A 79 5.30 8.69 16.23
CA PHE A 79 6.13 7.53 15.96
C PHE A 79 7.43 7.96 15.28
N THR A 80 8.49 7.25 15.57
CA THR A 80 9.77 7.41 14.90
C THR A 80 10.11 6.10 14.21
N ILE A 81 10.34 6.15 12.92
CA ILE A 81 10.68 4.97 12.13
C ILE A 81 12.18 5.01 11.86
N ALA A 82 12.86 3.94 12.24
CA ALA A 82 14.30 3.82 12.02
C ALA A 82 14.60 2.50 11.32
N GLY A 83 15.64 2.49 10.50
CA GLY A 83 16.15 1.28 9.90
C GLY A 83 16.88 0.41 10.92
N GLU A 84 17.36 -0.74 10.48
CA GLU A 84 18.13 -1.67 11.35
C GLU A 84 19.44 -1.08 11.83
N ASP A 85 19.95 -0.07 11.13
CA ASP A 85 21.16 0.68 11.52
C ASP A 85 20.89 1.73 12.60
N GLY A 86 19.64 1.91 13.02
CA GLY A 86 19.23 2.89 14.00
C GLY A 86 19.06 4.31 13.47
N VAL A 87 19.26 4.52 12.17
CA VAL A 87 19.10 5.84 11.56
C VAL A 87 17.62 6.10 11.26
N VAL A 88 17.13 7.26 11.71
CA VAL A 88 15.73 7.67 11.51
C VAL A 88 15.45 7.90 10.04
N ILE A 89 14.32 7.39 9.58
CA ILE A 89 13.85 7.61 8.21
C ILE A 89 12.95 8.84 8.24
N GLU A 90 13.40 9.91 7.57
CA GLU A 90 12.70 11.19 7.53
C GLU A 90 12.02 11.38 6.17
N ASP A 91 11.06 12.31 6.10
CA ASP A 91 10.38 12.69 4.86
C ASP A 91 9.50 11.59 4.25
N ILE A 92 9.00 10.66 5.08
CA ILE A 92 8.13 9.59 4.62
C ILE A 92 6.86 10.16 3.97
N GLU A 93 6.27 11.20 4.57
CA GLU A 93 5.07 11.84 4.04
C GLU A 93 5.25 12.34 2.61
N SER A 94 6.31 13.12 2.35
CA SER A 94 6.54 13.67 1.02
C SER A 94 6.85 12.59 -0.01
N GLU A 95 7.63 11.58 0.35
CA GLU A 95 7.92 10.47 -0.55
C GLU A 95 6.68 9.61 -0.80
N ALA A 96 5.82 9.44 0.20
CA ALA A 96 4.56 8.73 0.03
C ALA A 96 3.64 9.47 -0.94
N TRP A 97 3.56 10.80 -0.83
CA TRP A 97 2.77 11.59 -1.77
C TRP A 97 3.26 11.41 -3.20
N GLU A 98 4.57 11.56 -3.41
CA GLU A 98 5.17 11.41 -4.75
C GLU A 98 4.92 10.01 -5.31
N CYS A 99 5.08 8.98 -4.49
CA CYS A 99 4.93 7.59 -4.92
C CYS A 99 3.48 7.22 -5.25
N PHE A 100 2.54 7.58 -4.38
CA PHE A 100 1.16 7.11 -4.49
C PHE A 100 0.22 8.09 -5.19
N HIS A 101 0.55 9.37 -5.24
CA HIS A 101 -0.28 10.41 -5.83
C HIS A 101 0.46 11.31 -6.83
N GLY A 102 1.77 11.13 -6.98
CA GLY A 102 2.56 11.86 -7.96
C GLY A 102 2.45 11.28 -9.37
N ASP A 103 3.33 11.73 -10.23
CA ASP A 103 3.37 11.27 -11.62
C ASP A 103 3.77 9.80 -11.70
N ALA A 104 3.24 9.11 -12.70
CA ALA A 104 3.54 7.71 -12.94
C ALA A 104 5.05 7.51 -13.12
N GLY A 105 5.59 6.50 -12.46
CA GLY A 105 7.00 6.15 -12.59
C GLY A 105 7.93 6.80 -11.59
N VAL A 106 7.44 7.72 -10.75
CA VAL A 106 8.26 8.35 -9.71
C VAL A 106 8.61 7.35 -8.61
N CYS A 107 7.67 6.45 -8.34
CA CYS A 107 7.82 5.44 -7.30
C CYS A 107 8.42 4.17 -7.88
N GLY A 108 9.59 3.86 -7.52
CA GLY A 108 10.12 2.63 -8.06
C GLY A 108 11.56 2.44 -7.95
#